data_5618829102fb48754c9494c46cf80a4f
#
_entry.id   5618829102fb48754c9494c46cf80a4f
#
_cell.length_a   1.000
_cell.length_b   1.000
_cell.length_c   1.000
_cell.angle_alpha   90.00
_cell.angle_beta   90.00
_cell.angle_gamma   90.00
#
_symmetry.space_group_name_H-M   'P 1'
#
loop_
_entity.id
_entity.type
_entity.pdbx_description
1 polymer ?
#
loop_
_entity_poly.entity_id
_entity_poly.type
_entity_poly.pdbx_seq_one_letter_code
_entity_poly.pdbx_strand_id
1 'polypeptide(L)'
;CPRCGTALSSHEVAQGYKEVEEKSVYVKFPVSGEENTFFLVWTTTPWTLPSNVALCVNPEESYVKIKADDGFYWLAEALADDLFEKYEVAEKVSGKQLEGKKYQPMFDWAGVENAYYVTCDGYVTLTDGSGIVHIAPAFGEDDAKVGRAYDLPFVQLVNNRGEMTEQTPWAGIFCKDADPLVLEALEKKGQLFAAPEFEHSYPHCWRCDMPLIYYARESWFIDMSAVKEQLVANN
;
A
#
# COMPACT_ATOMS: atom_id res chain seq x y z
N CYS A 1 11.30 4.33 -14.76
CA CYS A 1 10.46 4.15 -15.95
C CYS A 1 10.61 2.71 -16.47
N PRO A 2 9.55 1.89 -16.46
CA PRO A 2 9.63 0.50 -16.89
C PRO A 2 9.99 0.35 -18.38
N ARG A 3 9.45 1.22 -19.24
CA ARG A 3 9.71 1.19 -20.69
C ARG A 3 11.15 1.58 -21.05
N CYS A 4 11.69 2.64 -20.41
CA CYS A 4 13.06 3.08 -20.68
C CYS A 4 14.12 2.25 -19.95
N GLY A 5 13.73 1.46 -18.95
CA GLY A 5 14.62 0.67 -18.09
C GLY A 5 15.55 1.54 -17.21
N THR A 6 15.21 2.82 -17.00
CA THR A 6 16.06 3.79 -16.28
C THR A 6 15.40 4.29 -15.02
N ALA A 7 16.18 4.49 -13.96
CA ALA A 7 15.77 5.28 -12.81
C ALA A 7 15.59 6.75 -13.23
N LEU A 8 14.72 7.46 -12.54
CA LEU A 8 14.53 8.90 -12.68
C LEU A 8 14.78 9.57 -11.34
N SER A 9 15.42 10.73 -11.37
CA SER A 9 15.59 11.57 -10.20
C SER A 9 14.26 12.22 -9.80
N SER A 10 14.15 12.71 -8.57
CA SER A 10 12.95 13.42 -8.09
C SER A 10 12.60 14.61 -8.98
N HIS A 11 13.62 15.32 -9.51
CA HIS A 11 13.41 16.45 -10.43
C HIS A 11 12.79 16.01 -11.77
N GLU A 12 13.22 14.88 -12.33
CA GLU A 12 12.65 14.31 -13.57
C GLU A 12 11.23 13.80 -13.36
N VAL A 13 10.96 13.19 -12.20
CA VAL A 13 9.61 12.72 -11.81
C VAL A 13 8.66 13.89 -11.70
N ALA A 14 9.07 14.99 -11.03
CA ALA A 14 8.26 16.20 -10.84
C ALA A 14 7.77 16.85 -12.14
N GLN A 15 8.45 16.64 -13.27
CA GLN A 15 8.07 17.18 -14.56
C GLN A 15 6.98 16.36 -15.28
N GLY A 16 6.71 15.15 -14.82
CA GLY A 16 5.86 14.19 -15.50
C GLY A 16 4.49 13.97 -14.90
N TYR A 17 4.08 14.74 -13.90
CA TYR A 17 2.78 14.58 -13.28
C TYR A 17 1.64 14.96 -14.23
N LYS A 18 0.62 14.11 -14.26
CA LYS A 18 -0.62 14.31 -15.01
C LYS A 18 -1.80 13.91 -14.16
N GLU A 19 -2.92 14.59 -14.36
CA GLU A 19 -4.19 14.12 -13.82
C GLU A 19 -4.62 12.85 -14.57
N VAL A 20 -4.92 11.83 -13.83
CA VAL A 20 -5.40 10.54 -14.33
C VAL A 20 -6.66 10.14 -13.58
N GLU A 21 -7.56 9.47 -14.27
CA GLU A 21 -8.73 8.84 -13.69
C GLU A 21 -8.49 7.33 -13.66
N GLU A 22 -8.33 6.77 -12.48
CA GLU A 22 -8.08 5.34 -12.25
C GLU A 22 -9.01 4.83 -11.16
N LYS A 23 -9.19 3.52 -11.06
CA LYS A 23 -9.97 2.95 -9.96
C LYS A 23 -9.15 2.96 -8.68
N SER A 24 -9.67 3.62 -7.66
CA SER A 24 -9.24 3.35 -6.30
C SER A 24 -9.99 2.13 -5.75
N VAL A 25 -9.41 1.45 -4.77
CA VAL A 25 -9.96 0.17 -4.31
C VAL A 25 -10.05 0.12 -2.80
N TYR A 26 -11.24 -0.21 -2.31
CA TYR A 26 -11.47 -0.55 -0.91
C TYR A 26 -11.51 -2.08 -0.77
N VAL A 27 -10.66 -2.60 0.11
CA VAL A 27 -10.44 -4.04 0.25
C VAL A 27 -10.69 -4.49 1.69
N LYS A 28 -11.37 -5.63 1.83
CA LYS A 28 -11.69 -6.27 3.11
C LYS A 28 -10.57 -7.24 3.49
N PHE A 29 -9.79 -6.91 4.52
CA PHE A 29 -8.78 -7.80 5.10
C PHE A 29 -9.36 -8.51 6.32
N PRO A 30 -9.59 -9.83 6.28
CA PRO A 30 -10.22 -10.54 7.38
C PRO A 30 -9.35 -10.48 8.65
N VAL A 31 -9.93 -10.07 9.77
CA VAL A 31 -9.27 -10.07 11.08
C VAL A 31 -9.07 -11.49 11.57
N SER A 32 -7.86 -11.85 11.98
CA SER A 32 -7.59 -13.20 12.49
C SER A 32 -8.30 -13.47 13.81
N GLY A 33 -9.05 -14.57 13.87
CA GLY A 33 -9.76 -14.99 15.07
C GLY A 33 -11.09 -14.26 15.34
N GLU A 34 -11.53 -13.38 14.44
CA GLU A 34 -12.81 -12.70 14.53
C GLU A 34 -13.68 -13.03 13.31
N GLU A 35 -14.81 -13.69 13.54
CA GLU A 35 -15.76 -14.00 12.45
C GLU A 35 -16.35 -12.71 11.85
N ASN A 36 -16.46 -12.67 10.53
CA ASN A 36 -17.12 -11.61 9.79
C ASN A 36 -16.62 -10.20 10.13
N THR A 37 -15.33 -10.10 10.51
CA THR A 37 -14.67 -8.84 10.90
C THR A 37 -13.51 -8.56 9.96
N PHE A 38 -13.46 -7.33 9.45
CA PHE A 38 -12.49 -6.92 8.43
C PHE A 38 -11.83 -5.60 8.80
N PHE A 39 -10.57 -5.43 8.44
CA PHE A 39 -10.00 -4.11 8.22
C PHE A 39 -10.41 -3.64 6.83
N LEU A 40 -10.99 -2.45 6.74
CA LEU A 40 -11.28 -1.81 5.45
C LEU A 40 -10.08 -0.97 5.04
N VAL A 41 -9.44 -1.34 3.95
CA VAL A 41 -8.16 -0.76 3.50
C VAL A 41 -8.34 -0.14 2.13
N TRP A 42 -7.78 1.02 1.92
CA TRP A 42 -7.85 1.74 0.66
C TRP A 42 -6.50 1.81 -0.06
N THR A 43 -6.51 1.69 -1.38
CA THR A 43 -5.33 1.88 -2.23
C THR A 43 -5.71 2.36 -3.64
N THR A 44 -4.80 3.13 -4.26
CA THR A 44 -4.86 3.52 -5.68
C THR A 44 -3.97 2.65 -6.57
N THR A 45 -3.25 1.67 -5.99
CA THR A 45 -2.32 0.79 -6.70
C THR A 45 -2.61 -0.69 -6.41
N PRO A 46 -3.70 -1.26 -6.94
CA PRO A 46 -4.09 -2.64 -6.66
C PRO A 46 -2.99 -3.67 -6.94
N TRP A 47 -2.15 -3.43 -7.93
CA TRP A 47 -1.04 -4.31 -8.31
C TRP A 47 0.03 -4.50 -7.21
N THR A 48 0.05 -3.65 -6.16
CA THR A 48 0.96 -3.81 -5.02
C THR A 48 0.41 -4.74 -3.93
N LEU A 49 -0.92 -4.98 -3.92
CA LEU A 49 -1.58 -5.84 -2.92
C LEU A 49 -1.02 -7.27 -2.84
N PRO A 50 -0.58 -7.91 -3.94
CA PRO A 50 0.10 -9.21 -3.86
C PRO A 50 1.37 -9.22 -3.01
N SER A 51 2.01 -8.07 -2.85
CA SER A 51 3.22 -7.89 -2.03
C SER A 51 2.94 -7.32 -0.63
N ASN A 52 1.67 -7.29 -0.22
CA ASN A 52 1.28 -6.84 1.12
C ASN A 52 1.92 -7.70 2.22
N VAL A 53 2.47 -7.05 3.25
CA VAL A 53 3.05 -7.72 4.42
C VAL A 53 2.54 -7.18 5.75
N ALA A 54 1.94 -5.97 5.77
CA ALA A 54 1.36 -5.38 6.96
C ALA A 54 0.25 -4.38 6.58
N LEU A 55 -0.52 -3.94 7.57
CA LEU A 55 -1.36 -2.76 7.51
C LEU A 55 -0.76 -1.67 8.40
N CYS A 56 -1.01 -0.40 8.10
CA CYS A 56 -0.56 0.71 8.92
C CYS A 56 -1.71 1.65 9.27
N VAL A 57 -1.72 2.09 10.52
CA VAL A 57 -2.67 3.06 11.08
C VAL A 57 -1.92 4.22 11.72
N ASN A 58 -2.56 5.36 11.88
CA ASN A 58 -2.01 6.47 12.65
C ASN A 58 -2.23 6.21 14.16
N PRO A 59 -1.18 6.13 14.99
CA PRO A 59 -1.31 5.78 16.40
C PRO A 59 -2.12 6.79 17.22
N GLU A 60 -2.13 8.08 16.80
CA GLU A 60 -2.79 9.17 17.52
C GLU A 60 -4.26 9.35 17.12
N GLU A 61 -4.69 8.73 16.02
CA GLU A 61 -6.04 8.87 15.49
C GLU A 61 -7.01 7.85 16.10
N SER A 62 -8.30 8.16 15.98
CA SER A 62 -9.40 7.33 16.49
C SER A 62 -9.89 6.37 15.42
N TYR A 63 -9.99 5.10 15.79
CA TYR A 63 -10.51 4.03 14.94
C TYR A 63 -11.74 3.40 15.56
N VAL A 64 -12.70 3.04 14.72
CA VAL A 64 -13.95 2.41 15.15
C VAL A 64 -14.12 1.04 14.48
N LYS A 65 -14.67 0.11 15.25
CA LYS A 65 -15.26 -1.11 14.74
C LYS A 65 -16.74 -0.85 14.57
N ILE A 66 -17.20 -0.80 13.35
CA ILE A 66 -18.60 -0.59 13.05
C ILE A 66 -19.26 -1.91 12.65
N LYS A 67 -20.56 -2.04 12.93
CA LYS A 67 -21.41 -3.11 12.45
C LYS A 67 -22.24 -2.56 11.28
N ALA A 68 -22.09 -3.17 10.12
CA ALA A 68 -22.89 -2.95 8.94
C ALA A 68 -23.71 -4.21 8.60
N ASP A 69 -24.48 -4.18 7.50
CA ASP A 69 -25.41 -5.26 7.15
C ASP A 69 -24.71 -6.60 6.89
N ASP A 70 -23.47 -6.57 6.36
CA ASP A 70 -22.73 -7.76 5.92
C ASP A 70 -21.50 -8.12 6.81
N GLY A 71 -21.29 -7.40 7.93
CA GLY A 71 -20.19 -7.71 8.85
C GLY A 71 -19.73 -6.54 9.71
N PHE A 72 -18.56 -6.71 10.30
CA PHE A 72 -17.90 -5.69 11.11
C PHE A 72 -16.68 -5.13 10.36
N TYR A 73 -16.50 -3.82 10.45
CA TYR A 73 -15.41 -3.13 9.76
C TYR A 73 -14.62 -2.22 10.69
N TRP A 74 -13.30 -2.39 10.71
CA TRP A 74 -12.38 -1.45 11.30
C TRP A 74 -11.97 -0.39 10.27
N LEU A 75 -12.11 0.89 10.63
CA LEU A 75 -11.67 2.03 9.84
C LEU A 75 -11.49 3.25 10.76
N ALA A 76 -10.89 4.32 10.25
CA ALA A 76 -10.79 5.58 10.99
C ALA A 76 -12.18 6.17 11.24
N GLU A 77 -12.43 6.62 12.47
CA GLU A 77 -13.72 7.19 12.87
C GLU A 77 -14.14 8.38 11.99
N ALA A 78 -13.18 9.25 11.64
CA ALA A 78 -13.42 10.44 10.82
C ALA A 78 -13.92 10.14 9.40
N LEU A 79 -13.72 8.92 8.89
CA LEU A 79 -14.08 8.51 7.54
C LEU A 79 -15.27 7.54 7.50
N ALA A 80 -15.86 7.22 8.66
CA ALA A 80 -16.94 6.25 8.73
C ALA A 80 -18.22 6.71 8.02
N ASP A 81 -18.58 7.98 8.18
CA ASP A 81 -19.80 8.57 7.58
C ASP A 81 -19.70 8.71 6.05
N ASP A 82 -18.48 8.80 5.50
CA ASP A 82 -18.26 8.88 4.05
C ASP A 82 -18.40 7.51 3.38
N LEU A 83 -18.16 6.42 4.13
CA LEU A 83 -18.13 5.06 3.60
C LEU A 83 -19.39 4.25 3.92
N PHE A 84 -20.13 4.60 4.96
CA PHE A 84 -21.30 3.86 5.41
C PHE A 84 -22.47 4.78 5.72
N GLU A 85 -23.56 4.61 5.03
CA GLU A 85 -24.80 5.39 5.28
C GLU A 85 -25.49 5.00 6.61
N LYS A 86 -25.34 3.74 7.02
CA LYS A 86 -25.95 3.18 8.26
C LYS A 86 -25.00 2.21 8.90
N TYR A 87 -24.70 2.44 10.15
CA TYR A 87 -23.87 1.54 10.94
C TYR A 87 -24.09 1.76 12.44
N GLU A 88 -23.64 0.82 13.25
CA GLU A 88 -23.57 0.94 14.70
C GLU A 88 -22.11 0.83 15.14
N VAL A 89 -21.65 1.74 15.98
CA VAL A 89 -20.30 1.65 16.56
C VAL A 89 -20.30 0.58 17.64
N ALA A 90 -19.57 -0.51 17.38
CA ALA A 90 -19.42 -1.61 18.33
C ALA A 90 -18.22 -1.41 19.26
N GLU A 91 -17.14 -0.79 18.78
CA GLU A 91 -15.92 -0.55 19.54
C GLU A 91 -15.23 0.72 19.04
N LYS A 92 -14.54 1.44 19.94
CA LYS A 92 -13.73 2.61 19.61
C LYS A 92 -12.41 2.55 20.35
N VAL A 93 -11.30 2.73 19.61
CA VAL A 93 -9.94 2.63 20.14
C VAL A 93 -9.03 3.68 19.46
N SER A 94 -7.85 3.94 20.02
CA SER A 94 -6.78 4.64 19.30
C SER A 94 -6.08 3.71 18.33
N GLY A 95 -5.45 4.26 17.27
CA GLY A 95 -4.66 3.45 16.36
C GLY A 95 -3.56 2.66 17.06
N LYS A 96 -2.96 3.22 18.12
CA LYS A 96 -1.98 2.50 18.95
C LYS A 96 -2.50 1.21 19.57
N GLN A 97 -3.80 1.12 19.87
CA GLN A 97 -4.41 -0.08 20.42
C GLN A 97 -4.68 -1.18 19.37
N LEU A 98 -4.66 -0.83 18.09
CA LEU A 98 -4.74 -1.78 16.98
C LEU A 98 -3.40 -2.43 16.64
N GLU A 99 -2.28 -1.84 17.08
CA GLU A 99 -0.94 -2.34 16.80
C GLU A 99 -0.78 -3.83 17.18
N GLY A 100 -0.21 -4.61 16.28
CA GLY A 100 -0.01 -6.04 16.45
C GLY A 100 -1.26 -6.91 16.20
N LYS A 101 -2.44 -6.33 15.96
CA LYS A 101 -3.63 -7.08 15.61
C LYS A 101 -3.45 -7.77 14.28
N LYS A 102 -3.65 -9.09 14.23
CA LYS A 102 -3.38 -9.92 13.06
C LYS A 102 -4.55 -9.97 12.09
N TYR A 103 -4.25 -10.14 10.82
CA TYR A 103 -5.21 -10.37 9.75
C TYR A 103 -4.78 -11.52 8.84
N GLN A 104 -5.69 -12.02 8.01
CA GLN A 104 -5.40 -13.06 7.03
C GLN A 104 -4.92 -12.43 5.72
N PRO A 105 -3.82 -12.93 5.11
CA PRO A 105 -3.34 -12.41 3.84
C PRO A 105 -4.36 -12.63 2.73
N MET A 106 -4.47 -11.65 1.82
CA MET A 106 -5.28 -11.81 0.61
C MET A 106 -4.64 -12.74 -0.40
N PHE A 107 -3.32 -12.64 -0.51
CA PHE A 107 -2.49 -13.46 -1.37
C PHE A 107 -1.32 -13.99 -0.53
N ASP A 108 -1.09 -15.29 -0.56
CA ASP A 108 -0.02 -15.97 0.21
C ASP A 108 1.03 -16.57 -0.75
N TRP A 109 1.35 -15.83 -1.81
CA TRP A 109 2.31 -16.32 -2.81
C TRP A 109 3.76 -16.15 -2.38
N ALA A 110 4.04 -15.24 -1.46
CA ALA A 110 5.38 -15.00 -0.96
C ALA A 110 5.81 -15.96 0.17
N GLY A 111 4.84 -16.57 0.89
CA GLY A 111 5.09 -17.54 1.96
C GLY A 111 6.00 -16.98 3.06
N VAL A 112 5.76 -15.74 3.52
CA VAL A 112 6.63 -15.03 4.46
C VAL A 112 6.17 -15.18 5.90
N GLU A 113 7.14 -15.17 6.83
CA GLU A 113 6.94 -15.10 8.27
C GLU A 113 7.07 -13.64 8.76
N ASN A 114 6.70 -13.35 10.00
CA ASN A 114 6.72 -12.01 10.62
C ASN A 114 5.95 -10.97 9.81
N ALA A 115 4.77 -11.33 9.30
CA ALA A 115 3.92 -10.49 8.47
C ALA A 115 2.45 -10.54 8.94
N TYR A 116 1.60 -9.78 8.25
CA TYR A 116 0.13 -9.81 8.34
C TYR A 116 -0.41 -9.36 9.68
N TYR A 117 0.09 -8.23 10.17
CA TYR A 117 -0.40 -7.54 11.37
C TYR A 117 -0.43 -6.02 11.17
N VAL A 118 -1.13 -5.33 12.06
CA VAL A 118 -1.24 -3.86 12.05
C VAL A 118 0.02 -3.25 12.65
N THR A 119 0.59 -2.29 11.95
CA THR A 119 1.70 -1.42 12.38
C THR A 119 1.19 0.01 12.60
N CYS A 120 2.02 0.88 13.17
CA CYS A 120 1.69 2.27 13.41
C CYS A 120 2.74 3.21 12.83
N ASP A 121 2.31 4.26 12.13
CA ASP A 121 3.16 5.37 11.72
C ASP A 121 2.32 6.64 11.51
N GLY A 122 2.89 7.80 11.85
CA GLY A 122 2.22 9.10 11.76
C GLY A 122 2.01 9.62 10.33
N TYR A 123 2.56 8.97 9.29
CA TYR A 123 2.36 9.39 7.91
C TYR A 123 0.93 9.07 7.39
N VAL A 124 0.22 8.16 8.03
CA VAL A 124 -1.16 7.81 7.64
C VAL A 124 -2.08 9.00 7.91
N THR A 125 -2.68 9.53 6.85
CA THR A 125 -3.60 10.67 6.89
C THR A 125 -5.06 10.20 6.86
N LEU A 126 -5.97 11.11 7.26
CA LEU A 126 -7.42 10.89 7.24
C LEU A 126 -8.13 11.79 6.21
N THR A 127 -7.42 12.23 5.18
CA THR A 127 -7.99 13.09 4.12
C THR A 127 -8.81 12.29 3.12
N ASP A 128 -8.39 11.04 2.87
CA ASP A 128 -9.01 10.16 1.88
C ASP A 128 -8.95 8.70 2.35
N GLY A 129 -9.73 7.84 1.71
CA GLY A 129 -9.70 6.40 1.93
C GLY A 129 -10.41 5.94 3.18
N SER A 130 -9.78 5.08 3.96
CA SER A 130 -10.34 4.47 5.18
C SER A 130 -9.52 4.75 6.45
N GLY A 131 -8.39 5.49 6.30
CA GLY A 131 -7.43 5.70 7.39
C GLY A 131 -6.58 4.48 7.74
N ILE A 132 -6.70 3.40 6.96
CA ILE A 132 -5.86 2.19 7.06
C ILE A 132 -5.23 1.96 5.69
N VAL A 133 -3.90 1.91 5.65
CA VAL A 133 -3.15 1.66 4.42
C VAL A 133 -2.46 0.30 4.46
N HIS A 134 -2.29 -0.35 3.30
CA HIS A 134 -1.50 -1.56 3.22
C HIS A 134 -0.02 -1.22 3.07
N ILE A 135 0.86 -2.07 3.58
CA ILE A 135 2.31 -1.92 3.53
C ILE A 135 2.91 -2.96 2.59
N ALA A 136 3.63 -2.46 1.59
CA ALA A 136 4.45 -3.25 0.67
C ALA A 136 5.84 -2.60 0.53
N PRO A 137 6.83 -2.95 1.38
CA PRO A 137 8.11 -2.25 1.53
C PRO A 137 8.92 -2.06 0.24
N ALA A 138 8.65 -2.88 -0.77
CA ALA A 138 9.31 -2.78 -2.07
C ALA A 138 8.78 -1.64 -2.96
N PHE A 139 7.62 -1.04 -2.65
CA PHE A 139 6.88 -0.15 -3.57
C PHE A 139 6.55 1.23 -3.02
N GLY A 140 7.03 1.59 -1.83
CA GLY A 140 6.84 2.90 -1.25
C GLY A 140 7.99 3.29 -0.31
N GLU A 141 8.33 4.58 -0.25
CA GLU A 141 9.37 5.06 0.67
C GLU A 141 8.92 4.96 2.12
N ASP A 142 7.67 5.34 2.40
CA ASP A 142 7.08 5.25 3.73
C ASP A 142 6.84 3.79 4.12
N ASP A 143 6.38 2.94 3.20
CA ASP A 143 6.31 1.49 3.39
C ASP A 143 7.66 0.89 3.77
N ALA A 144 8.73 1.31 3.09
CA ALA A 144 10.08 0.85 3.39
C ALA A 144 10.58 1.34 4.76
N LYS A 145 10.18 2.54 5.22
CA LYS A 145 10.47 3.04 6.57
C LYS A 145 9.77 2.20 7.63
N VAL A 146 8.46 1.97 7.46
CA VAL A 146 7.67 1.09 8.34
C VAL A 146 8.25 -0.32 8.32
N GLY A 147 8.58 -0.84 7.13
CA GLY A 147 9.21 -2.15 6.97
C GLY A 147 10.46 -2.32 7.81
N ARG A 148 11.35 -1.33 7.80
CA ARG A 148 12.56 -1.34 8.64
C ARG A 148 12.28 -1.19 10.14
N ALA A 149 11.32 -0.35 10.50
CA ALA A 149 10.96 -0.11 11.90
C ALA A 149 10.36 -1.35 12.58
N TYR A 150 9.64 -2.17 11.83
CA TYR A 150 8.95 -3.36 12.33
C TYR A 150 9.61 -4.69 11.91
N ASP A 151 10.79 -4.63 11.26
CA ASP A 151 11.48 -5.80 10.71
C ASP A 151 10.57 -6.67 9.85
N LEU A 152 9.78 -6.01 8.97
CA LEU A 152 8.86 -6.70 8.07
C LEU A 152 9.61 -7.36 6.91
N PRO A 153 9.11 -8.47 6.37
CA PRO A 153 9.71 -9.11 5.21
C PRO A 153 9.64 -8.21 3.98
N PHE A 154 10.66 -8.32 3.13
CA PHE A 154 10.74 -7.59 1.89
C PHE A 154 10.22 -8.45 0.74
N VAL A 155 8.99 -8.18 0.29
CA VAL A 155 8.32 -8.92 -0.78
C VAL A 155 8.22 -8.05 -2.04
N GLN A 156 8.82 -8.51 -3.13
CA GLN A 156 8.81 -7.81 -4.41
C GLN A 156 8.34 -8.74 -5.54
N LEU A 157 7.04 -8.74 -5.83
CA LEU A 157 6.43 -9.56 -6.86
C LEU A 157 6.32 -8.87 -8.23
N VAL A 158 7.10 -7.82 -8.44
CA VAL A 158 7.26 -7.11 -9.72
C VAL A 158 8.73 -7.04 -10.07
N ASN A 159 9.10 -7.44 -11.28
CA ASN A 159 10.49 -7.47 -11.74
C ASN A 159 10.98 -6.08 -12.23
N ASN A 160 12.25 -6.00 -12.63
CA ASN A 160 12.89 -4.75 -13.09
C ASN A 160 12.30 -4.15 -14.38
N ARG A 161 11.41 -4.89 -15.07
CA ARG A 161 10.67 -4.41 -16.24
C ARG A 161 9.26 -3.95 -15.90
N GLY A 162 8.90 -3.99 -14.61
CA GLY A 162 7.55 -3.68 -14.14
C GLY A 162 6.53 -4.79 -14.41
N GLU A 163 6.98 -6.03 -14.65
CA GLU A 163 6.11 -7.17 -14.92
C GLU A 163 5.95 -8.00 -13.64
N MET A 164 4.78 -8.56 -13.44
CA MET A 164 4.50 -9.51 -12.36
C MET A 164 5.42 -10.73 -12.47
N THR A 165 5.93 -11.21 -11.33
CA THR A 165 6.87 -12.34 -11.28
C THR A 165 6.16 -13.70 -11.42
N GLU A 166 6.94 -14.76 -11.66
CA GLU A 166 6.46 -16.15 -11.78
C GLU A 166 5.80 -16.69 -10.50
N GLN A 167 5.98 -16.02 -9.36
CA GLN A 167 5.30 -16.35 -8.10
C GLN A 167 3.81 -15.99 -8.12
N THR A 168 3.38 -15.17 -9.08
CA THR A 168 1.98 -14.80 -9.25
C THR A 168 1.35 -15.50 -10.45
N PRO A 169 0.03 -15.71 -10.48
CA PRO A 169 -0.65 -16.28 -11.66
C PRO A 169 -0.65 -15.32 -12.86
N TRP A 170 -0.12 -14.13 -12.72
CA TRP A 170 -0.07 -13.06 -13.73
C TRP A 170 1.33 -12.80 -14.26
N ALA A 171 2.21 -13.78 -14.18
CA ALA A 171 3.60 -13.69 -14.61
C ALA A 171 3.77 -13.06 -16.01
N GLY A 172 4.68 -12.09 -16.14
CA GLY A 172 4.98 -11.40 -17.37
C GLY A 172 3.99 -10.29 -17.77
N ILE A 173 2.88 -10.11 -17.04
CA ILE A 173 1.95 -9.01 -17.28
C ILE A 173 2.52 -7.74 -16.63
N PHE A 174 2.45 -6.61 -17.33
CA PHE A 174 2.84 -5.32 -16.76
C PHE A 174 1.96 -5.00 -15.54
N CYS A 175 2.56 -4.53 -14.45
CA CYS A 175 1.88 -4.42 -13.16
C CYS A 175 0.57 -3.59 -13.20
N LYS A 176 0.53 -2.48 -13.93
CA LYS A 176 -0.71 -1.70 -14.08
C LYS A 176 -1.77 -2.40 -14.94
N ASP A 177 -1.35 -3.21 -15.90
CA ASP A 177 -2.27 -4.04 -16.70
C ASP A 177 -2.80 -5.24 -15.88
N ALA A 178 -2.16 -5.55 -14.76
CA ALA A 178 -2.62 -6.57 -13.82
C ALA A 178 -3.72 -6.06 -12.87
N ASP A 179 -3.94 -4.74 -12.72
CA ASP A 179 -4.96 -4.17 -11.83
C ASP A 179 -6.36 -4.80 -12.02
N PRO A 180 -6.91 -4.93 -13.24
CA PRO A 180 -8.21 -5.59 -13.43
C PRO A 180 -8.22 -7.05 -12.96
N LEU A 181 -7.09 -7.75 -13.11
CA LEU A 181 -6.96 -9.16 -12.69
C LEU A 181 -6.89 -9.29 -11.17
N VAL A 182 -6.24 -8.33 -10.50
CA VAL A 182 -6.23 -8.24 -9.04
C VAL A 182 -7.64 -8.00 -8.52
N LEU A 183 -8.37 -7.04 -9.12
CA LEU A 183 -9.75 -6.74 -8.73
C LEU A 183 -10.65 -7.97 -8.90
N GLU A 184 -10.58 -8.65 -10.05
CA GLU A 184 -11.33 -9.89 -10.30
C GLU A 184 -11.03 -10.98 -9.26
N ALA A 185 -9.76 -11.13 -8.88
CA ALA A 185 -9.37 -12.09 -7.86
C ALA A 185 -9.91 -11.73 -6.46
N LEU A 186 -9.93 -10.45 -6.10
CA LEU A 186 -10.52 -9.95 -4.86
C LEU A 186 -12.04 -10.13 -4.84
N GLU A 187 -12.71 -9.87 -5.95
CA GLU A 187 -14.15 -10.06 -6.10
C GLU A 187 -14.53 -11.53 -5.92
N LYS A 188 -13.83 -12.46 -6.60
CA LYS A 188 -14.03 -13.91 -6.45
C LYS A 188 -13.85 -14.41 -5.01
N LYS A 189 -13.00 -13.75 -4.23
CA LYS A 189 -12.79 -14.05 -2.80
C LYS A 189 -13.79 -13.34 -1.88
N GLY A 190 -14.66 -12.47 -2.40
CA GLY A 190 -15.55 -11.63 -1.61
C GLY A 190 -14.81 -10.57 -0.77
N GLN A 191 -13.58 -10.22 -1.16
CA GLN A 191 -12.72 -9.27 -0.45
C GLN A 191 -12.72 -7.87 -1.07
N LEU A 192 -13.27 -7.70 -2.27
CA LEU A 192 -13.51 -6.37 -2.86
C LEU A 192 -14.72 -5.73 -2.18
N PHE A 193 -14.54 -4.56 -1.56
CA PHE A 193 -15.64 -3.79 -0.98
C PHE A 193 -16.22 -2.80 -1.99
N ALA A 194 -15.36 -1.97 -2.60
CA ALA A 194 -15.72 -1.01 -3.64
C ALA A 194 -14.52 -0.68 -4.52
N ALA A 195 -14.79 -0.22 -5.74
CA ALA A 195 -13.78 0.24 -6.69
C ALA A 195 -14.27 1.49 -7.44
N PRO A 196 -14.41 2.64 -6.76
CA PRO A 196 -14.84 3.88 -7.38
C PRO A 196 -13.75 4.46 -8.29
N GLU A 197 -14.17 5.21 -9.30
CA GLU A 197 -13.24 6.06 -10.07
C GLU A 197 -12.67 7.14 -9.17
N PHE A 198 -11.38 7.40 -9.31
CA PHE A 198 -10.63 8.34 -8.51
C PHE A 198 -9.70 9.17 -9.40
N GLU A 199 -9.91 10.46 -9.38
CA GLU A 199 -9.06 11.40 -10.10
C GLU A 199 -7.90 11.82 -9.20
N HIS A 200 -6.67 11.61 -9.66
CA HIS A 200 -5.46 11.98 -8.93
C HIS A 200 -4.29 12.30 -9.85
N SER A 201 -3.31 12.99 -9.30
CA SER A 201 -2.10 13.32 -10.01
C SER A 201 -1.11 12.14 -9.96
N TYR A 202 -0.69 11.63 -11.13
CA TYR A 202 0.20 10.48 -11.24
C TYR A 202 1.44 10.78 -12.09
N PRO A 203 2.65 10.36 -11.68
CA PRO A 203 3.87 10.68 -12.40
C PRO A 203 4.06 9.81 -13.65
N HIS A 204 4.39 10.46 -14.75
CA HIS A 204 4.73 9.83 -16.03
C HIS A 204 6.18 10.13 -16.42
N CYS A 205 6.74 9.27 -17.24
CA CYS A 205 8.08 9.47 -17.77
C CYS A 205 8.11 10.64 -18.76
N TRP A 206 8.90 11.66 -18.48
CA TRP A 206 9.04 12.83 -19.35
C TRP A 206 9.55 12.51 -20.77
N ARG A 207 10.21 11.35 -20.95
CA ARG A 207 10.77 10.91 -22.25
C ARG A 207 9.80 10.10 -23.10
N CYS A 208 9.02 9.23 -22.50
CA CYS A 208 8.20 8.25 -23.25
C CYS A 208 6.74 8.18 -22.81
N ASP A 209 6.36 9.03 -21.89
CA ASP A 209 4.99 9.18 -21.39
C ASP A 209 4.41 7.94 -20.67
N MET A 210 5.25 6.96 -20.37
CA MET A 210 4.83 5.78 -19.64
C MET A 210 4.59 6.11 -18.16
N PRO A 211 3.51 5.62 -17.53
CA PRO A 211 3.33 5.76 -16.09
C PRO A 211 4.54 5.19 -15.35
N LEU A 212 5.00 5.91 -14.34
CA LEU A 212 6.13 5.51 -13.51
C LEU A 212 5.68 4.53 -12.44
N ILE A 213 6.57 3.68 -11.99
CA ILE A 213 6.35 2.82 -10.85
C ILE A 213 7.43 3.08 -9.80
N TYR A 214 7.01 3.12 -8.52
CA TYR A 214 7.93 3.06 -7.41
C TYR A 214 8.22 1.59 -7.13
N TYR A 215 9.50 1.22 -7.12
CA TYR A 215 9.93 -0.10 -6.68
C TYR A 215 11.38 -0.08 -6.23
N ALA A 216 11.72 -0.92 -5.29
CA ALA A 216 13.08 -1.02 -4.78
C ALA A 216 14.01 -1.63 -5.83
N ARG A 217 15.21 -1.07 -5.92
CA ARG A 217 16.25 -1.51 -6.83
C ARG A 217 17.61 -1.44 -6.16
N GLU A 218 18.42 -2.44 -6.39
CA GLU A 218 19.83 -2.40 -5.99
C GLU A 218 20.56 -1.25 -6.70
N SER A 219 21.27 -0.44 -5.94
CA SER A 219 22.13 0.62 -6.46
C SER A 219 23.32 0.84 -5.54
N TRP A 220 24.39 1.40 -6.12
CA TRP A 220 25.52 1.87 -5.34
C TRP A 220 25.20 3.23 -4.74
N PHE A 221 25.53 3.39 -3.47
CA PHE A 221 25.29 4.60 -2.71
C PHE A 221 26.56 5.01 -1.97
N ILE A 222 26.89 6.30 -2.02
CA ILE A 222 27.99 6.88 -1.23
C ILE A 222 27.38 7.76 -0.16
N ASP A 223 27.63 7.40 1.11
CA ASP A 223 27.22 8.25 2.23
C ASP A 223 28.11 9.50 2.31
N MET A 224 27.69 10.53 1.61
CA MET A 224 28.38 11.81 1.58
C MET A 224 28.40 12.50 2.93
N SER A 225 27.44 12.22 3.81
CA SER A 225 27.39 12.78 5.16
C SER A 225 28.52 12.23 6.03
N ALA A 226 28.83 10.96 5.91
CA ALA A 226 29.92 10.31 6.64
C ALA A 226 31.31 10.82 6.25
N VAL A 227 31.49 11.30 5.03
CA VAL A 227 32.80 11.78 4.48
C VAL A 227 32.89 13.30 4.38
N LYS A 228 31.83 14.04 4.71
CA LYS A 228 31.73 15.49 4.52
C LYS A 228 32.86 16.26 5.21
N GLU A 229 33.13 15.99 6.48
CA GLU A 229 34.17 16.71 7.24
C GLU A 229 35.57 16.50 6.64
N GLN A 230 35.87 15.27 6.23
CA GLN A 230 37.14 14.93 5.61
C GLN A 230 37.29 15.60 4.23
N LEU A 231 36.23 15.66 3.44
CA LEU A 231 36.24 16.35 2.14
C LEU A 231 36.45 17.85 2.30
N VAL A 232 35.79 18.48 3.28
CA VAL A 232 35.95 19.91 3.58
C VAL A 232 37.38 20.19 4.10
N ALA A 233 37.94 19.33 4.94
CA ALA A 233 39.31 19.52 5.47
C ALA A 233 40.39 19.32 4.41
N ASN A 234 40.15 18.55 3.37
CA ASN A 234 41.08 18.30 2.26
C ASN A 234 41.02 19.35 1.14
N ASN A 235 40.06 20.26 1.17
CA ASN A 235 39.86 21.31 0.16
C ASN A 235 40.27 22.67 0.68
#